data_81f90fb690536635dce1fac4b54ce9aa
#
_entry.id   81f90fb690536635dce1fac4b54ce9aa
#
_cell.length_a   1.000
_cell.length_b   1.000
_cell.length_c   1.000
_cell.angle_alpha   90.00
_cell.angle_beta   90.00
_cell.angle_gamma   90.00
#
_symmetry.space_group_name_H-M   'P 1'
#
loop_
_entity.id
_entity.type
_entity.pdbx_description
1 polymer ?
#
loop_
_entity_poly.entity_id
_entity_poly.type
_entity_poly.pdbx_seq_one_letter_code
_entity_poly.pdbx_strand_id
1 'polypeptide(L)'
;MEGEYTGHVKDGKVHGVGVCVYTDGSRYQGDWKGGLKCGRGTHSFMSGDQFEGEWENGWMHGLGVYTWKIGDKYIGEVHYGRIHGFGTYTWRTNSK
;
A
#
# COMPACT_ATOMS: atom_id res chain seq x y z
N MET A 1 5.34 0.67 16.29
CA MET A 1 5.50 0.10 14.97
C MET A 1 6.45 -1.07 15.05
N GLU A 2 6.04 -2.21 14.50
CA GLU A 2 6.88 -3.38 14.50
C GLU A 2 7.54 -3.53 13.15
N GLY A 3 8.88 -3.44 13.16
CA GLY A 3 9.64 -3.51 11.94
C GLY A 3 10.74 -2.48 11.94
N GLU A 4 11.34 -2.30 10.78
CA GLU A 4 12.43 -1.35 10.62
C GLU A 4 12.04 -0.28 9.64
N TYR A 5 12.22 0.96 10.04
CA TYR A 5 11.90 2.11 9.21
C TYR A 5 13.18 2.82 8.79
N THR A 6 13.26 3.18 7.52
CA THR A 6 14.34 3.99 6.96
C THR A 6 13.73 5.14 6.20
N GLY A 7 14.05 6.37 6.60
CA GLY A 7 13.53 7.54 5.93
C GLY A 7 13.46 8.74 6.83
N HIS A 8 12.60 9.67 6.48
CA HIS A 8 12.50 10.94 7.18
C HIS A 8 11.69 10.79 8.47
N VAL A 9 12.09 11.55 9.49
CA VAL A 9 11.34 11.62 10.74
C VAL A 9 11.14 13.08 11.12
N LYS A 10 10.07 13.34 11.87
CA LYS A 10 9.78 14.66 12.38
C LYS A 10 9.14 14.51 13.74
N ASP A 11 9.71 15.23 14.74
CA ASP A 11 9.20 15.19 16.12
C ASP A 11 9.08 13.78 16.64
N GLY A 12 10.08 12.94 16.32
CA GLY A 12 10.13 11.56 16.82
C GLY A 12 9.22 10.59 16.10
N LYS A 13 8.55 11.03 15.03
CA LYS A 13 7.62 10.16 14.28
C LYS A 13 8.05 10.07 12.83
N VAL A 14 7.73 8.94 12.19
CA VAL A 14 7.96 8.80 10.76
C VAL A 14 7.14 9.85 10.02
N HIS A 15 7.76 10.50 9.05
CA HIS A 15 7.14 11.62 8.39
C HIS A 15 7.86 11.87 7.08
N GLY A 16 7.10 12.20 6.01
CA GLY A 16 7.70 12.38 4.69
C GLY A 16 7.88 11.04 4.01
N VAL A 17 8.91 10.90 3.20
CA VAL A 17 9.13 9.68 2.41
C VAL A 17 9.97 8.69 3.20
N GLY A 18 9.53 7.43 3.22
CA GLY A 18 10.29 6.41 3.91
C GLY A 18 9.82 5.01 3.59
N VAL A 19 10.61 4.03 4.04
CA VAL A 19 10.35 2.61 3.83
C VAL A 19 10.29 1.93 5.19
N CYS A 20 9.23 1.15 5.38
CA CYS A 20 9.09 0.33 6.58
C CYS A 20 9.04 -1.13 6.18
N VAL A 21 9.89 -1.95 6.79
CA VAL A 21 9.85 -3.39 6.61
C VAL A 21 9.32 -3.99 7.91
N TYR A 22 8.17 -4.63 7.84
CA TYR A 22 7.50 -5.15 9.02
C TYR A 22 8.04 -6.53 9.38
N THR A 23 7.79 -6.93 10.61
CA THR A 23 8.32 -8.20 11.11
C THR A 23 7.75 -9.40 10.38
N ASP A 24 6.57 -9.27 9.78
CA ASP A 24 5.97 -10.37 9.01
C ASP A 24 6.52 -10.48 7.59
N GLY A 25 7.44 -9.58 7.21
CA GLY A 25 8.03 -9.58 5.88
C GLY A 25 7.34 -8.65 4.89
N SER A 26 6.23 -8.04 5.28
CA SER A 26 5.59 -7.06 4.40
C SER A 26 6.39 -5.76 4.43
N ARG A 27 6.08 -4.87 3.47
CA ARG A 27 6.89 -3.68 3.28
C ARG A 27 6.03 -2.55 2.73
N TYR A 28 6.23 -1.34 3.26
CA TYR A 28 5.58 -0.15 2.72
C TYR A 28 6.65 0.86 2.33
N GLN A 29 6.51 1.44 1.14
CA GLN A 29 7.39 2.48 0.66
C GLN A 29 6.54 3.63 0.15
N GLY A 30 6.71 4.81 0.72
CA GLY A 30 5.92 5.95 0.29
C GLY A 30 5.88 7.04 1.35
N ASP A 31 4.78 7.79 1.34
CA ASP A 31 4.62 8.95 2.19
C ASP A 31 4.09 8.57 3.57
N TRP A 32 4.54 9.33 4.56
CA TRP A 32 4.14 9.16 5.96
C TRP A 32 3.82 10.52 6.56
N LYS A 33 2.88 10.53 7.49
CA LYS A 33 2.55 11.74 8.23
C LYS A 33 2.16 11.37 9.65
N GLY A 34 2.92 11.88 10.64
CA GLY A 34 2.61 11.63 12.03
C GLY A 34 2.56 10.16 12.40
N GLY A 35 3.42 9.34 11.78
CA GLY A 35 3.47 7.92 12.07
C GLY A 35 2.52 7.07 11.25
N LEU A 36 1.73 7.68 10.35
CA LEU A 36 0.75 6.95 9.57
C LEU A 36 1.04 7.07 8.08
N LYS A 37 0.73 6.01 7.33
CA LYS A 37 0.83 6.05 5.87
C LYS A 37 -0.14 7.08 5.34
N CYS A 38 0.31 7.86 4.37
CA CYS A 38 -0.55 8.86 3.75
C CYS A 38 -0.05 9.13 2.34
N GLY A 39 -0.79 9.99 1.60
CA GLY A 39 -0.38 10.37 0.25
C GLY A 39 -0.29 9.16 -0.66
N ARG A 40 0.86 8.98 -1.29
CA ARG A 40 1.04 7.87 -2.23
C ARG A 40 2.08 6.91 -1.70
N GLY A 41 1.83 5.63 -1.91
CA GLY A 41 2.78 4.63 -1.49
C GLY A 41 2.43 3.25 -2.00
N THR A 42 3.40 2.33 -1.87
CA THR A 42 3.26 0.96 -2.30
C THR A 42 3.46 0.04 -1.11
N HIS A 43 2.48 -0.81 -0.86
CA HIS A 43 2.57 -1.81 0.19
C HIS A 43 2.64 -3.19 -0.44
N SER A 44 3.69 -3.93 -0.09
CA SER A 44 3.86 -5.31 -0.55
C SER A 44 3.52 -6.20 0.63
N PHE A 45 2.45 -6.97 0.51
CA PHE A 45 1.97 -7.83 1.58
C PHE A 45 2.78 -9.12 1.65
N MET A 46 2.81 -9.71 2.83
CA MET A 46 3.50 -10.98 3.01
C MET A 46 2.93 -12.05 2.09
N SER A 47 1.65 -11.96 1.77
CA SER A 47 0.97 -12.91 0.90
C SER A 47 1.49 -12.90 -0.53
N GLY A 48 2.17 -11.82 -0.93
CA GLY A 48 2.59 -11.65 -2.31
C GLY A 48 1.72 -10.66 -3.07
N ASP A 49 0.64 -10.21 -2.46
CA ASP A 49 -0.19 -9.15 -3.04
C ASP A 49 0.51 -7.80 -2.88
N GLN A 50 0.07 -6.82 -3.65
CA GLN A 50 0.66 -5.49 -3.60
C GLN A 50 -0.41 -4.45 -3.89
N PHE A 51 -0.37 -3.34 -3.16
CA PHE A 51 -1.23 -2.19 -3.46
C PHE A 51 -0.36 -0.96 -3.66
N GLU A 52 -0.55 -0.28 -4.78
CA GLU A 52 0.14 0.97 -5.10
C GLU A 52 -0.91 2.03 -5.35
N GLY A 53 -0.92 3.08 -4.54
CA GLY A 53 -1.92 4.12 -4.71
C GLY A 53 -1.97 5.08 -3.56
N GLU A 54 -3.17 5.55 -3.26
CA GLU A 54 -3.39 6.58 -2.27
C GLU A 54 -3.69 6.00 -0.91
N TRP A 55 -3.19 6.68 0.11
CA TRP A 55 -3.32 6.27 1.51
C TRP A 55 -3.80 7.44 2.34
N GLU A 56 -4.60 7.14 3.35
CA GLU A 56 -5.07 8.15 4.29
C GLU A 56 -5.14 7.53 5.67
N ASN A 57 -4.44 8.15 6.63
CA ASN A 57 -4.44 7.71 8.02
C ASN A 57 -4.15 6.22 8.18
N GLY A 58 -3.23 5.71 7.37
CA GLY A 58 -2.83 4.31 7.46
C GLY A 58 -3.65 3.36 6.62
N TRP A 59 -4.71 3.83 5.96
CA TRP A 59 -5.58 2.99 5.16
C TRP A 59 -5.41 3.26 3.68
N MET A 60 -5.56 2.20 2.86
CA MET A 60 -5.74 2.40 1.42
C MET A 60 -7.04 3.18 1.23
N HIS A 61 -6.96 4.33 0.58
CA HIS A 61 -8.13 5.19 0.46
C HIS A 61 -7.96 6.14 -0.72
N GLY A 62 -8.82 6.00 -1.72
CA GLY A 62 -8.74 6.80 -2.93
C GLY A 62 -8.53 5.90 -4.13
N LEU A 63 -7.62 6.30 -5.03
CA LEU A 63 -7.38 5.54 -6.24
C LEU A 63 -6.10 4.73 -6.10
N GLY A 64 -6.10 3.55 -6.70
CA GLY A 64 -4.90 2.73 -6.67
C GLY A 64 -4.99 1.49 -7.52
N VAL A 65 -3.91 0.72 -7.49
CA VAL A 65 -3.78 -0.53 -8.22
C VAL A 65 -3.48 -1.63 -7.22
N TYR A 66 -4.36 -2.60 -7.14
CA TYR A 66 -4.15 -3.79 -6.32
C TYR A 66 -3.77 -4.94 -7.25
N THR A 67 -2.64 -5.56 -6.97
CA THR A 67 -2.17 -6.70 -7.76
C THR A 67 -2.10 -7.90 -6.83
N TRP A 68 -2.86 -8.94 -7.17
CA TRP A 68 -2.83 -10.18 -6.42
C TRP A 68 -1.64 -11.02 -6.84
N LYS A 69 -1.18 -11.83 -5.94
CA LYS A 69 -0.04 -12.71 -6.21
C LYS A 69 -0.28 -13.59 -7.44
N ILE A 70 -1.52 -14.01 -7.64
CA ILE A 70 -1.87 -14.86 -8.78
C ILE A 70 -1.83 -14.14 -10.12
N GLY A 71 -1.69 -12.80 -10.08
CA GLY A 71 -1.58 -12.03 -11.31
C GLY A 71 -2.82 -11.23 -11.68
N ASP A 72 -3.91 -11.41 -10.96
CA ASP A 72 -5.09 -10.57 -11.17
C ASP A 72 -4.77 -9.15 -10.75
N LYS A 73 -5.53 -8.20 -11.28
CA LYS A 73 -5.27 -6.78 -11.01
C LYS A 73 -6.58 -6.01 -10.95
N TYR A 74 -6.66 -5.09 -10.00
CA TYR A 74 -7.76 -4.17 -9.89
C TYR A 74 -7.22 -2.74 -9.94
N ILE A 75 -7.81 -1.90 -10.78
CA ILE A 75 -7.46 -0.49 -10.87
C ILE A 75 -8.73 0.30 -10.60
N GLY A 76 -8.70 1.11 -9.56
CA GLY A 76 -9.89 1.89 -9.23
C GLY A 76 -9.91 2.38 -7.81
N GLU A 77 -11.12 2.55 -7.28
CA GLU A 77 -11.33 3.15 -5.98
C GLU A 77 -11.22 2.11 -4.86
N VAL A 78 -10.58 2.53 -3.79
CA VAL A 78 -10.52 1.75 -2.55
C VAL A 78 -10.93 2.67 -1.41
N HIS A 79 -11.47 2.10 -0.36
CA HIS A 79 -12.03 2.87 0.75
C HIS A 79 -11.76 2.11 2.04
N TYR A 80 -10.94 2.70 2.91
CA TYR A 80 -10.55 2.08 4.19
C TYR A 80 -10.11 0.64 4.02
N GLY A 81 -9.21 0.42 3.04
CA GLY A 81 -8.62 -0.88 2.83
C GLY A 81 -9.45 -1.84 2.01
N ARG A 82 -10.58 -1.40 1.48
CA ARG A 82 -11.48 -2.27 0.71
C ARG A 82 -11.74 -1.71 -0.66
N ILE A 83 -11.91 -2.61 -1.62
CA ILE A 83 -12.38 -2.21 -2.95
C ILE A 83 -13.78 -1.64 -2.80
N HIS A 84 -14.00 -0.45 -3.37
CA HIS A 84 -15.25 0.25 -3.21
C HIS A 84 -15.45 1.19 -4.40
N GLY A 85 -16.69 1.33 -4.86
CA GLY A 85 -16.97 2.24 -5.95
C GLY A 85 -16.59 1.68 -7.30
N PHE A 86 -16.04 2.52 -8.15
CA PHE A 86 -15.77 2.15 -9.53
C PHE A 86 -14.34 1.72 -9.74
N GLY A 87 -14.15 0.72 -10.58
CA GLY A 87 -12.84 0.25 -10.93
C GLY A 87 -12.91 -0.83 -11.97
N THR A 88 -11.73 -1.24 -12.44
CA THR A 88 -11.61 -2.26 -13.45
C THR A 88 -10.82 -3.44 -12.89
N TYR A 89 -11.44 -4.60 -12.90
CA TYR A 89 -10.81 -5.84 -12.48
C TYR A 89 -10.35 -6.60 -13.71
N THR A 90 -9.09 -6.97 -13.73
CA THR A 90 -8.52 -7.73 -14.84
C THR A 90 -8.02 -9.05 -14.30
N TRP A 91 -8.60 -10.14 -14.80
CA TRP A 91 -8.15 -11.47 -14.42
C TRP A 91 -6.87 -11.79 -15.17
N ARG A 92 -6.00 -12.48 -14.51
CA ARG A 92 -4.81 -12.99 -15.16
C ARG A 92 -5.25 -13.92 -16.28
N THR A 93 -4.78 -13.65 -17.48
CA THR A 93 -5.04 -14.55 -18.58
C THR A 93 -4.00 -15.66 -18.56
N ASN A 94 -4.46 -16.89 -18.62
CA ASN A 94 -3.57 -18.01 -18.70
C ASN A 94 -3.53 -18.43 -20.16
N SER A 95 -2.63 -17.85 -20.89
CA SER A 95 -2.56 -18.12 -22.30
C SER A 95 -1.82 -19.39 -22.59
N LYS A 96 -1.76 -20.13 -22.10
CA LYS A 96 -1.36 -21.34 -22.48
C LYS A 96 -1.12 -22.15 -22.38
#